data_ada42fc7ae075fe7a76dfc397051bf06
#
_entry.id   ada42fc7ae075fe7a76dfc397051bf06
#
_cell.length_a   1.000
_cell.length_b   1.000
_cell.length_c   1.000
_cell.angle_alpha   90.00
_cell.angle_beta   90.00
_cell.angle_gamma   90.00
#
_symmetry.space_group_name_H-M   'P 1'
#
loop_
_entity.id
_entity.type
_entity.pdbx_description
1 polymer ?
#
loop_
_entity_poly.entity_id
_entity_poly.type
_entity_poly.pdbx_seq_one_letter_code
_entity_poly.pdbx_strand_id
1 'polypeptide(L)'
;MKEVIAIVRLNMMNQTKKALTDAGIDAFFAHEAHGRGKGFVNFDLVDGANRGYEEAASLIGEKGKLYGKRVVTIVVKDEQVPDVVSAIIGVNQTGKPGDGKIFVLPIADAVRVRTGETGLKSVI
;
A
#
# COMPACT_ATOMS: atom_id res chain seq x y z
N MET A 1 -18.03 5.80 3.84
CA MET A 1 -17.23 4.60 3.53
C MET A 1 -16.17 4.93 2.49
N LYS A 2 -14.95 4.52 2.75
CA LYS A 2 -13.84 4.77 1.84
C LYS A 2 -13.07 3.49 1.56
N GLU A 3 -12.50 3.41 0.38
CA GLU A 3 -11.51 2.40 0.05
C GLU A 3 -10.13 3.05 0.14
N VAL A 4 -9.24 2.43 0.90
CA VAL A 4 -7.84 2.84 0.97
C VAL A 4 -7.04 1.78 0.23
N ILE A 5 -6.35 2.21 -0.82
CA ILE A 5 -5.48 1.34 -1.61
C ILE A 5 -4.05 1.79 -1.35
N ALA A 6 -3.24 0.91 -0.79
CA ALA A 6 -1.84 1.20 -0.51
C ALA A 6 -0.94 0.30 -1.35
N ILE A 7 0.04 0.90 -2.01
CA ILE A 7 1.05 0.17 -2.78
C ILE A 7 2.34 0.26 -1.98
N VAL A 8 2.86 -0.87 -1.55
CA VAL A 8 4.04 -0.93 -0.69
C VAL A 8 5.05 -1.93 -1.22
N ARG A 9 6.29 -1.89 -0.71
CA ARG A 9 7.32 -2.86 -1.06
C ARG A 9 6.92 -4.26 -0.62
N LEU A 10 7.33 -5.26 -1.40
CA LEU A 10 7.07 -6.67 -1.06
C LEU A 10 7.52 -7.02 0.35
N ASN A 11 8.70 -6.57 0.74
CA ASN A 11 9.30 -6.90 2.03
C ASN A 11 8.69 -6.13 3.21
N MET A 12 7.75 -5.21 2.95
CA MET A 12 7.08 -4.43 4.00
C MET A 12 5.67 -4.92 4.30
N MET A 13 5.23 -6.00 3.66
CA MET A 13 3.86 -6.49 3.86
C MET A 13 3.58 -6.91 5.30
N ASN A 14 4.50 -7.62 5.93
CA ASN A 14 4.30 -8.10 7.29
C ASN A 14 4.21 -6.95 8.30
N GLN A 15 5.08 -5.95 8.18
CA GLN A 15 5.05 -4.76 9.03
C GLN A 15 3.80 -3.94 8.80
N THR A 16 3.37 -3.82 7.54
CA THR A 16 2.13 -3.10 7.19
C THR A 16 0.92 -3.79 7.80
N LYS A 17 0.85 -5.11 7.67
CA LYS A 17 -0.23 -5.92 8.23
C LYS A 17 -0.30 -5.76 9.74
N LYS A 18 0.85 -5.82 10.43
CA LYS A 18 0.91 -5.63 11.87
C LYS A 18 0.45 -4.24 12.28
N ALA A 19 0.90 -3.21 11.58
CA ALA A 19 0.51 -1.82 11.87
C ALA A 19 -1.00 -1.61 11.72
N LEU A 20 -1.61 -2.20 10.70
CA LEU A 20 -3.05 -2.13 10.51
C LEU A 20 -3.80 -2.83 11.65
N THR A 21 -3.37 -4.01 12.03
CA THR A 21 -3.97 -4.75 13.14
C THR A 21 -3.86 -3.96 14.44
N ASP A 22 -2.69 -3.39 14.72
CA ASP A 22 -2.47 -2.57 15.92
C ASP A 22 -3.35 -1.31 15.92
N ALA A 23 -3.72 -0.82 14.75
CA ALA A 23 -4.63 0.32 14.60
C ALA A 23 -6.12 -0.08 14.63
N GLY A 24 -6.41 -1.35 14.89
CA GLY A 24 -7.79 -1.85 14.98
C GLY A 24 -8.41 -2.23 13.63
N ILE A 25 -7.60 -2.36 12.59
CA ILE A 25 -8.04 -2.74 11.25
C ILE A 25 -7.69 -4.20 11.01
N ASP A 26 -8.69 -5.06 11.14
CA ASP A 26 -8.49 -6.51 11.06
C ASP A 26 -8.78 -7.09 9.66
N ALA A 27 -9.59 -6.40 8.87
CA ALA A 27 -10.04 -6.91 7.58
C ALA A 27 -9.45 -6.12 6.43
N PHE A 28 -8.70 -6.80 5.56
CA PHE A 28 -8.14 -6.22 4.35
C PHE A 28 -7.80 -7.36 3.39
N PHE A 29 -7.55 -7.03 2.13
CA PHE A 29 -6.92 -7.98 1.22
C PHE A 29 -5.67 -7.38 0.60
N ALA A 30 -4.80 -8.30 0.16
CA ALA A 30 -3.56 -7.94 -0.50
C ALA A 30 -3.37 -8.81 -1.72
N HIS A 31 -2.77 -8.24 -2.74
CA HIS A 31 -2.38 -8.99 -3.94
C HIS A 31 -1.06 -8.44 -4.47
N GLU A 32 -0.46 -9.19 -5.37
CA GLU A 32 0.77 -8.75 -6.02
C GLU A 32 0.42 -7.88 -7.23
N ALA A 33 1.27 -6.90 -7.47
CA ALA A 33 1.21 -6.07 -8.66
C ALA A 33 2.63 -5.76 -9.10
N HIS A 34 2.77 -5.25 -10.32
CA HIS A 34 4.06 -4.85 -10.85
C HIS A 34 3.97 -3.42 -11.33
N GLY A 35 4.93 -2.61 -10.92
CA GLY A 35 4.95 -1.22 -11.28
C GLY A 35 6.27 -0.56 -10.94
N ARG A 36 6.38 0.72 -11.24
CA ARG A 36 7.53 1.51 -10.85
C ARG A 36 7.13 2.95 -10.63
N GLY A 37 7.82 3.61 -9.72
CA GLY A 37 7.67 5.04 -9.51
C GLY A 37 8.51 5.82 -10.51
N LYS A 38 8.16 7.08 -10.68
CA LYS A 38 8.89 8.00 -11.57
C LYS A 38 10.36 8.14 -11.15
N GLY A 39 10.65 8.09 -9.85
CA GLY A 39 12.00 8.22 -9.31
C GLY A 39 12.96 7.12 -9.75
N PHE A 40 12.45 5.98 -10.19
CA PHE A 40 13.25 4.85 -10.62
C PHE A 40 13.69 4.93 -12.08
N VAL A 41 13.38 6.00 -12.79
CA VAL A 41 13.79 6.19 -14.19
C VAL A 41 14.77 7.35 -14.36
N ASN A 42 15.28 7.90 -13.26
CA ASN A 42 16.22 9.02 -13.28
C ASN A 42 17.47 8.67 -12.47
N PHE A 43 18.35 9.65 -12.28
CA PHE A 43 19.64 9.40 -11.66
C PHE A 43 19.56 9.04 -10.17
N ASP A 44 18.45 9.27 -9.49
CA ASP A 44 18.24 8.86 -8.11
C ASP A 44 18.29 7.34 -7.94
N LEU A 45 18.10 6.60 -9.01
CA LEU A 45 18.29 5.15 -9.04
C LEU A 45 19.68 4.75 -8.57
N VAL A 46 20.70 5.41 -9.08
CA VAL A 46 22.09 5.11 -8.73
C VAL A 46 22.33 5.36 -7.26
N ASP A 47 21.82 6.46 -6.74
CA ASP A 47 21.90 6.80 -5.33
C ASP A 47 21.17 5.77 -4.46
N GLY A 48 19.97 5.38 -4.87
CA GLY A 48 19.21 4.35 -4.15
C GLY A 48 19.93 3.00 -4.12
N ALA A 49 20.49 2.58 -5.22
CA ALA A 49 21.24 1.33 -5.31
C ALA A 49 22.51 1.37 -4.42
N ASN A 50 23.21 2.49 -4.41
CA ASN A 50 24.39 2.67 -3.58
C ASN A 50 24.05 2.62 -2.09
N ARG A 51 22.80 2.89 -1.73
CA ARG A 51 22.31 2.80 -0.36
C ARG A 51 21.70 1.45 -0.02
N GLY A 52 21.77 0.48 -0.94
CA GLY A 52 21.30 -0.87 -0.70
C GLY A 52 19.81 -1.09 -0.92
N TYR A 53 19.13 -0.19 -1.61
CA TYR A 53 17.71 -0.39 -1.95
C TYR A 53 17.60 -1.38 -3.10
N GLU A 54 17.00 -2.51 -2.81
CA GLU A 54 16.87 -3.63 -3.74
C GLU A 54 16.21 -3.24 -5.07
N GLU A 55 15.14 -2.47 -4.99
CA GLU A 55 14.39 -2.02 -6.17
C GLU A 55 15.27 -1.18 -7.10
N ALA A 56 16.02 -0.23 -6.52
CA ALA A 56 16.91 0.61 -7.30
C ALA A 56 18.06 -0.19 -7.90
N ALA A 57 18.63 -1.12 -7.14
CA ALA A 57 19.70 -1.98 -7.63
C ALA A 57 19.25 -2.83 -8.83
N SER A 58 18.03 -3.36 -8.78
CA SER A 58 17.48 -4.15 -9.87
C SER A 58 17.32 -3.34 -11.16
N LEU A 59 16.99 -2.05 -11.04
CA LEU A 59 16.74 -1.20 -12.20
C LEU A 59 17.98 -0.70 -12.92
N ILE A 60 19.10 -0.64 -12.25
CA ILE A 60 20.35 -0.17 -12.85
C ILE A 60 20.71 -0.99 -14.10
N GLY A 61 20.47 -2.30 -14.05
CA GLY A 61 20.75 -3.20 -15.17
C GLY A 61 19.64 -3.29 -16.20
N GLU A 62 18.42 -2.86 -15.87
CA GLU A 62 17.26 -3.06 -16.73
C GLU A 62 16.35 -1.84 -16.71
N LYS A 63 16.69 -0.86 -17.51
CA LYS A 63 15.88 0.36 -17.66
C LYS A 63 14.50 0.00 -18.17
N GLY A 64 13.48 0.42 -17.47
CA GLY A 64 12.09 0.15 -17.84
C GLY A 64 11.47 -1.06 -17.18
N LYS A 65 12.22 -1.79 -16.37
CA LYS A 65 11.71 -2.94 -15.63
C LYS A 65 10.64 -2.53 -14.63
N LEU A 66 9.65 -3.39 -14.47
CA LEU A 66 8.64 -3.25 -13.42
C LEU A 66 9.04 -4.06 -12.19
N TYR A 67 8.69 -3.55 -11.02
CA TYR A 67 8.94 -4.23 -9.76
C TYR A 67 7.72 -4.92 -9.22
N GLY A 68 7.95 -6.01 -8.52
CA GLY A 68 6.91 -6.60 -7.69
C GLY A 68 6.60 -5.67 -6.51
N LYS A 69 5.31 -5.44 -6.30
CA LYS A 69 4.77 -4.66 -5.19
C LYS A 69 3.64 -5.43 -4.54
N ARG A 70 3.28 -5.03 -3.33
CA ARG A 70 2.04 -5.47 -2.68
C ARG A 70 1.02 -4.35 -2.77
N VAL A 71 -0.19 -4.70 -3.14
CA VAL A 71 -1.33 -3.78 -3.10
C VAL A 71 -2.24 -4.24 -1.96
N VAL A 72 -2.44 -3.37 -1.00
CA VAL A 72 -3.31 -3.63 0.16
C VAL A 72 -4.57 -2.80 -0.01
N THR A 73 -5.72 -3.43 0.06
CA THR A 73 -7.01 -2.77 -0.07
C THR A 73 -7.80 -2.92 1.22
N ILE A 74 -8.23 -1.80 1.77
CA ILE A 74 -8.99 -1.75 3.01
C ILE A 74 -10.24 -0.89 2.78
N VAL A 75 -11.40 -1.38 3.22
CA VAL A 75 -12.63 -0.59 3.20
C VAL A 75 -12.99 -0.27 4.64
N VAL A 76 -13.12 1.02 4.93
CA VAL A 76 -13.32 1.50 6.30
C VAL A 76 -14.35 2.61 6.33
N LYS A 77 -14.76 2.97 7.53
CA LYS A 77 -15.55 4.18 7.77
C LYS A 77 -14.69 5.41 7.49
N ASP A 78 -15.33 6.51 7.15
CA ASP A 78 -14.60 7.76 6.88
C ASP A 78 -13.70 8.16 8.05
N GLU A 79 -14.16 8.00 9.28
CA GLU A 79 -13.43 8.38 10.49
C GLU A 79 -12.15 7.56 10.71
N GLN A 80 -12.08 6.38 10.13
CA GLN A 80 -10.91 5.49 10.28
C GLN A 80 -9.81 5.79 9.28
N VAL A 81 -10.09 6.56 8.24
CA VAL A 81 -9.10 6.83 7.18
C VAL A 81 -7.80 7.43 7.72
N PRO A 82 -7.82 8.45 8.59
CA PRO A 82 -6.56 9.00 9.11
C PRO A 82 -5.72 7.96 9.85
N ASP A 83 -6.33 7.09 10.62
CA ASP A 83 -5.61 6.05 11.37
C ASP A 83 -4.99 5.01 10.44
N VAL A 84 -5.73 4.61 9.40
CA VAL A 84 -5.22 3.68 8.39
C VAL A 84 -4.02 4.28 7.65
N VAL A 85 -4.16 5.52 7.20
CA VAL A 85 -3.09 6.22 6.47
C VAL A 85 -1.85 6.37 7.35
N SER A 86 -2.03 6.82 8.60
CA SER A 86 -0.92 6.98 9.54
C SER A 86 -0.21 5.66 9.83
N ALA A 87 -0.96 4.58 9.99
CA ALA A 87 -0.39 3.25 10.24
C ALA A 87 0.49 2.80 9.07
N ILE A 88 0.02 2.98 7.85
CA ILE A 88 0.76 2.58 6.65
C ILE A 88 2.01 3.43 6.46
N ILE A 89 1.88 4.75 6.60
CA ILE A 89 3.02 5.67 6.48
C ILE A 89 4.07 5.35 7.54
N GLY A 90 3.64 5.09 8.77
CA GLY A 90 4.55 4.89 9.91
C GLY A 90 5.57 3.78 9.69
N VAL A 91 5.21 2.72 8.98
CA VAL A 91 6.12 1.58 8.77
C VAL A 91 6.76 1.57 7.37
N ASN A 92 6.24 2.35 6.42
CA ASN A 92 6.71 2.30 5.04
C ASN A 92 7.55 3.50 4.62
N GLN A 93 7.44 4.62 5.33
CA GLN A 93 8.13 5.85 4.96
C GLN A 93 9.63 5.79 5.27
N THR A 94 10.45 5.86 4.24
CA THR A 94 11.91 5.94 4.36
C THR A 94 12.45 7.26 3.80
N GLY A 95 11.65 7.96 3.02
CA GLY A 95 12.07 9.16 2.31
C GLY A 95 12.77 8.87 0.99
N LYS A 96 12.79 7.62 0.56
CA LYS A 96 13.46 7.18 -0.66
C LYS A 96 12.46 6.70 -1.71
N PRO A 97 12.83 6.69 -3.00
CA PRO A 97 11.99 6.11 -4.04
C PRO A 97 11.61 4.67 -3.69
N GLY A 98 10.37 4.30 -3.98
CA GLY A 98 9.86 2.96 -3.71
C GLY A 98 9.03 2.83 -2.45
N ASP A 99 8.92 3.88 -1.63
CA ASP A 99 8.12 3.85 -0.40
C ASP A 99 6.65 3.49 -0.66
N GLY A 100 6.15 3.87 -1.83
CA GLY A 100 4.80 3.54 -2.24
C GLY A 100 3.86 4.74 -2.31
N LYS A 101 2.59 4.43 -2.41
CA LYS A 101 1.55 5.44 -2.57
C LYS A 101 0.25 4.94 -1.97
N ILE A 102 -0.55 5.85 -1.45
CA ILE A 102 -1.87 5.55 -0.90
C ILE A 102 -2.91 6.34 -1.68
N PHE A 103 -3.96 5.64 -2.12
CA PHE A 103 -5.12 6.26 -2.75
C PHE A 103 -6.31 6.08 -1.83
N VAL A 104 -7.13 7.12 -1.71
CA VAL A 104 -8.36 7.08 -0.93
C VAL A 104 -9.52 7.39 -1.86
N LEU A 105 -10.46 6.47 -1.97
CA LEU A 105 -11.58 6.58 -2.89
C LEU A 105 -12.91 6.46 -2.13
N PRO A 106 -13.93 7.20 -2.54
CA PRO A 106 -15.26 6.99 -1.99
C PRO A 106 -15.84 5.66 -2.47
N ILE A 107 -16.56 4.99 -1.60
CA ILE A 107 -17.33 3.78 -1.92
C ILE A 107 -18.80 4.10 -1.78
N ALA A 108 -19.55 3.83 -2.85
CA ALA A 108 -20.97 4.13 -2.90
C ALA A 108 -21.77 3.18 -2.01
N ASP A 109 -21.42 1.89 -2.02
CA ASP A 109 -22.10 0.89 -1.21
C ASP A 109 -21.25 -0.37 -1.09
N ALA A 110 -21.57 -1.20 -0.11
CA ALA A 110 -20.97 -2.52 0.07
C ALA A 110 -22.05 -3.48 0.57
N VAL A 111 -21.94 -4.74 0.18
CA VAL A 111 -22.90 -5.78 0.55
C VAL A 111 -22.14 -6.98 1.07
N ARG A 112 -22.52 -7.46 2.26
CA ARG A 112 -21.95 -8.70 2.80
C ARG A 112 -22.67 -9.88 2.19
N VAL A 113 -21.94 -10.71 1.47
CA VAL A 113 -22.54 -11.85 0.76
C VAL A 113 -23.22 -12.81 1.73
N ARG A 114 -22.58 -13.09 2.85
CA ARG A 114 -23.11 -14.07 3.83
C ARG A 114 -24.47 -13.67 4.40
N THR A 115 -24.70 -12.38 4.65
CA THR A 115 -25.88 -11.91 5.35
C THR A 115 -26.82 -11.06 4.52
N GLY A 116 -26.33 -10.53 3.38
CA GLY A 116 -27.07 -9.55 2.59
C GLY A 116 -27.12 -8.15 3.17
N GLU A 117 -26.41 -7.91 4.28
CA GLU A 117 -26.35 -6.57 4.89
C GLU A 117 -25.65 -5.59 3.96
N THR A 118 -26.13 -4.34 3.94
CA THR A 118 -25.61 -3.29 3.07
C THR A 118 -25.09 -2.12 3.89
N GLY A 119 -24.37 -1.23 3.24
CA GLY A 119 -23.85 0.00 3.84
C GLY A 119 -22.76 -0.27 4.87
N LEU A 120 -22.66 0.59 5.87
CA LEU A 120 -21.61 0.48 6.90
C LEU A 120 -21.64 -0.84 7.65
N LYS A 121 -22.82 -1.41 7.84
CA LYS A 121 -22.96 -2.70 8.55
C LYS A 121 -22.22 -3.83 7.84
N SER A 122 -22.02 -3.72 6.52
CA SER A 122 -21.36 -4.76 5.75
C SER A 122 -19.84 -4.75 5.91
N VAL A 123 -19.26 -3.67 6.42
CA VAL A 123 -17.81 -3.48 6.53
C VAL A 123 -17.29 -3.41 7.97
N ILE A 124 -18.16 -3.53 8.95
CA ILE A 124 -17.77 -3.55 10.37
C ILE A 124 -17.94 -4.92 11.00
#